data_2be0c408bb6eeec8884d02a43fa07b92
#
_entry.id   2be0c408bb6eeec8884d02a43fa07b92
#
_cell.length_a   1.000
_cell.length_b   1.000
_cell.length_c   1.000
_cell.angle_alpha   90.00
_cell.angle_beta   90.00
_cell.angle_gamma   90.00
#
_symmetry.space_group_name_H-M   'P 1'
#
loop_
_entity.id
_entity.type
_entity.pdbx_description
1 polymer ?
#
loop_
_entity_poly.entity_id
_entity_poly.type
_entity_poly.pdbx_seq_one_letter_code
_entity_poly.pdbx_strand_id
1 'polypeptide(L)'
;MQGQDILLDDFGKGAYAMVVVDGMNKSNVSKLVKKVEGVDHVASVISYSGIVGDDVPSEILPDKFRSYFENEDSGATLFAIFFDDTTSSDDTMKAIQEVRDVTDNQCYIAGMSAVVTDTKTMAEKETPFYVLVAVVLVCIVLAIFMDSFLVPVFFMLSIGMAIVYNLGSNYFLGEVSYITKALAAVLQLGVTLDYSIFLWHSYKEAKEETPDNHQEAMAVAIGNTLTSVVGSSITTVAGFIALCFMSFTLGLDLGVVMAKGVVLGAVSYTHLRAHETK
;
A
#
# COMPACT_ATOMS: atom_id res chain seq x y z
N MET A 1 0.04 -5.94 17.63
CA MET A 1 0.32 -7.38 17.58
C MET A 1 0.03 -8.03 18.93
N GLN A 2 0.81 -7.87 20.00
CA GLN A 2 0.57 -8.59 21.28
C GLN A 2 -0.88 -8.56 21.79
N GLY A 3 -1.61 -7.47 21.67
CA GLY A 3 -3.00 -7.39 22.12
C GLY A 3 -3.99 -8.18 21.26
N GLN A 4 -3.72 -8.34 19.96
CA GLN A 4 -4.53 -9.15 19.06
C GLN A 4 -4.21 -10.65 19.27
N ASP A 5 -2.94 -10.98 19.50
CA ASP A 5 -2.52 -12.35 19.79
C ASP A 5 -3.16 -12.82 21.11
N ILE A 6 -3.19 -11.98 22.15
CA ILE A 6 -3.88 -12.29 23.41
C ILE A 6 -5.40 -12.48 23.20
N LEU A 7 -6.03 -11.63 22.38
CA LEU A 7 -7.46 -11.78 22.08
C LEU A 7 -7.76 -13.08 21.34
N LEU A 8 -6.87 -13.48 20.43
CA LEU A 8 -7.02 -14.70 19.67
C LEU A 8 -6.72 -15.94 20.54
N ASP A 9 -5.57 -15.95 21.22
CA ASP A 9 -5.07 -17.11 21.95
C ASP A 9 -5.84 -17.36 23.27
N ASP A 10 -6.11 -16.28 24.03
CA ASP A 10 -6.73 -16.42 25.36
C ASP A 10 -8.27 -16.35 25.31
N PHE A 11 -8.84 -15.63 24.33
CA PHE A 11 -10.28 -15.41 24.25
C PHE A 11 -10.93 -16.04 23.01
N GLY A 12 -10.15 -16.60 22.09
CA GLY A 12 -10.64 -17.16 20.82
C GLY A 12 -11.37 -16.13 19.96
N LYS A 13 -10.99 -14.84 20.09
CA LYS A 13 -11.59 -13.72 19.38
C LYS A 13 -10.56 -13.07 18.45
N GLY A 14 -10.62 -13.43 17.19
CA GLY A 14 -9.81 -12.83 16.14
C GLY A 14 -10.34 -11.46 15.68
N ALA A 15 -10.13 -11.16 14.43
CA ALA A 15 -10.69 -9.99 13.78
C ALA A 15 -12.22 -10.01 13.76
N TYR A 16 -12.82 -8.84 13.68
CA TYR A 16 -14.27 -8.74 13.57
C TYR A 16 -14.70 -7.69 12.54
N ALA A 17 -15.87 -7.90 11.96
CA ALA A 17 -16.59 -6.94 11.15
C ALA A 17 -18.07 -6.88 11.55
N MET A 18 -18.71 -5.77 11.26
CA MET A 18 -20.15 -5.57 11.45
C MET A 18 -20.80 -5.44 10.08
N VAL A 19 -21.93 -6.09 9.90
CA VAL A 19 -22.71 -6.00 8.68
C VAL A 19 -24.06 -5.38 8.99
N VAL A 20 -24.33 -4.24 8.36
CA VAL A 20 -25.64 -3.58 8.39
C VAL A 20 -26.37 -3.96 7.11
N VAL A 21 -27.57 -4.49 7.27
CA VAL A 21 -28.46 -4.88 6.16
C VAL A 21 -29.63 -3.92 6.15
N ASP A 22 -29.83 -3.21 5.03
CA ASP A 22 -30.88 -2.22 4.88
C ASP A 22 -32.06 -2.78 4.07
N GLY A 23 -33.27 -2.68 4.65
CA GLY A 23 -34.52 -2.98 3.97
C GLY A 23 -34.75 -4.46 3.57
N MET A 24 -33.95 -5.41 4.10
CA MET A 24 -34.11 -6.84 3.78
C MET A 24 -35.10 -7.51 4.74
N ASN A 25 -35.91 -8.43 4.22
CA ASN A 25 -36.82 -9.23 5.04
C ASN A 25 -36.01 -10.18 5.96
N LYS A 26 -36.47 -10.35 7.22
CA LYS A 26 -35.83 -11.18 8.26
C LYS A 26 -35.48 -12.61 7.80
N SER A 27 -36.38 -13.26 7.05
CA SER A 27 -36.09 -14.59 6.48
C SER A 27 -34.91 -14.60 5.50
N ASN A 28 -34.70 -13.50 4.76
CA ASN A 28 -33.58 -13.37 3.84
C ASN A 28 -32.29 -13.03 4.60
N VAL A 29 -32.38 -12.21 5.66
CA VAL A 29 -31.23 -11.94 6.57
C VAL A 29 -30.75 -13.24 7.20
N SER A 30 -31.63 -14.10 7.70
CA SER A 30 -31.25 -15.40 8.25
C SER A 30 -30.54 -16.30 7.23
N LYS A 31 -31.04 -16.33 5.98
CA LYS A 31 -30.36 -17.06 4.89
C LYS A 31 -28.99 -16.48 4.55
N LEU A 32 -28.87 -15.15 4.59
CA LEU A 32 -27.62 -14.44 4.36
C LEU A 32 -26.62 -14.78 5.45
N VAL A 33 -27.03 -14.74 6.72
CA VAL A 33 -26.18 -15.13 7.87
C VAL A 33 -25.63 -16.54 7.67
N LYS A 34 -26.47 -17.53 7.28
CA LYS A 34 -26.03 -18.91 7.00
C LYS A 34 -25.04 -19.00 5.84
N LYS A 35 -25.16 -18.14 4.82
CA LYS A 35 -24.17 -18.08 3.75
C LYS A 35 -22.84 -17.50 4.23
N VAL A 36 -22.89 -16.47 5.05
CA VAL A 36 -21.69 -15.82 5.64
C VAL A 36 -20.99 -16.77 6.60
N GLU A 37 -21.73 -17.55 7.39
CA GLU A 37 -21.15 -18.62 8.27
C GLU A 37 -20.43 -19.71 7.46
N GLY A 38 -20.78 -19.90 6.21
CA GLY A 38 -20.13 -20.87 5.31
C GLY A 38 -18.89 -20.34 4.58
N VAL A 39 -18.51 -19.08 4.78
CA VAL A 39 -17.30 -18.49 4.19
C VAL A 39 -16.07 -18.99 4.96
N ASP A 40 -15.02 -19.35 4.24
CA ASP A 40 -13.76 -19.78 4.84
C ASP A 40 -13.17 -18.69 5.74
N HIS A 41 -12.57 -19.07 6.86
CA HIS A 41 -12.00 -18.18 7.88
C HIS A 41 -13.01 -17.34 8.66
N VAL A 42 -14.32 -17.56 8.50
CA VAL A 42 -15.35 -17.03 9.40
C VAL A 42 -15.49 -17.98 10.59
N ALA A 43 -15.08 -17.53 11.77
CA ALA A 43 -15.13 -18.32 13.01
C ALA A 43 -16.54 -18.39 13.59
N SER A 44 -17.27 -17.28 13.58
CA SER A 44 -18.66 -17.23 14.07
C SER A 44 -19.38 -15.97 13.62
N VAL A 45 -20.70 -16.04 13.52
CA VAL A 45 -21.57 -14.89 13.26
C VAL A 45 -22.53 -14.69 14.43
N ILE A 46 -22.55 -13.49 14.98
CA ILE A 46 -23.51 -13.11 16.02
C ILE A 46 -24.64 -12.31 15.36
N SER A 47 -25.79 -12.93 15.27
CA SER A 47 -27.00 -12.35 14.68
C SER A 47 -28.19 -12.56 15.60
N TYR A 48 -29.29 -11.81 15.34
CA TYR A 48 -30.55 -12.02 16.04
C TYR A 48 -31.00 -13.50 15.96
N SER A 49 -31.05 -14.05 14.76
CA SER A 49 -31.49 -15.44 14.54
C SER A 49 -30.58 -16.48 15.19
N GLY A 50 -29.26 -16.21 15.25
CA GLY A 50 -28.29 -17.10 15.91
C GLY A 50 -28.41 -17.15 17.43
N ILE A 51 -28.89 -16.07 18.08
CA ILE A 51 -29.04 -16.00 19.54
C ILE A 51 -30.43 -16.46 19.99
N VAL A 52 -31.46 -16.02 19.32
CA VAL A 52 -32.85 -16.19 19.75
C VAL A 52 -33.55 -17.33 19.00
N GLY A 53 -33.09 -17.63 17.80
CA GLY A 53 -33.72 -18.58 16.88
C GLY A 53 -34.59 -17.89 15.84
N ASP A 54 -34.75 -18.59 14.69
CA ASP A 54 -35.53 -18.08 13.54
C ASP A 54 -37.07 -18.00 13.82
N ASP A 55 -37.55 -18.79 14.78
CA ASP A 55 -38.96 -18.96 15.07
C ASP A 55 -39.50 -17.94 16.11
N VAL A 56 -38.63 -17.17 16.74
CA VAL A 56 -39.03 -16.22 17.80
C VAL A 56 -39.29 -14.82 17.19
N PRO A 57 -40.54 -14.30 17.26
CA PRO A 57 -40.82 -12.95 16.82
C PRO A 57 -40.09 -11.91 17.66
N SER A 58 -39.49 -10.91 17.01
CA SER A 58 -38.72 -9.85 17.70
C SER A 58 -39.56 -9.01 18.65
N GLU A 59 -40.86 -8.95 18.41
CA GLU A 59 -41.83 -8.19 19.22
C GLU A 59 -42.00 -8.73 20.64
N ILE A 60 -41.60 -9.97 20.89
CA ILE A 60 -41.69 -10.62 22.23
C ILE A 60 -40.50 -10.20 23.12
N LEU A 61 -39.42 -9.71 22.51
CA LEU A 61 -38.19 -9.37 23.23
C LEU A 61 -38.26 -7.94 23.80
N PRO A 62 -37.55 -7.68 24.92
CA PRO A 62 -37.38 -6.33 25.43
C PRO A 62 -36.77 -5.39 24.36
N ASP A 63 -37.33 -4.18 24.25
CA ASP A 63 -36.89 -3.17 23.26
C ASP A 63 -35.39 -2.90 23.32
N LYS A 64 -34.79 -2.91 24.51
CA LYS A 64 -33.38 -2.73 24.74
C LYS A 64 -32.54 -3.83 24.10
N PHE A 65 -33.02 -5.08 24.03
CA PHE A 65 -32.32 -6.18 23.40
C PHE A 65 -32.48 -6.11 21.86
N ARG A 66 -33.69 -5.80 21.40
CA ARG A 66 -34.02 -5.66 19.98
C ARG A 66 -33.17 -4.56 19.32
N SER A 67 -33.00 -3.41 20.02
CA SER A 67 -32.27 -2.25 19.52
C SER A 67 -30.76 -2.52 19.24
N TYR A 68 -30.19 -3.61 19.72
CA TYR A 68 -28.83 -4.02 19.35
C TYR A 68 -28.73 -4.63 17.95
N PHE A 69 -29.82 -5.20 17.44
CA PHE A 69 -29.85 -5.92 16.18
C PHE A 69 -30.73 -5.28 15.12
N GLU A 70 -31.74 -4.52 15.52
CA GLU A 70 -32.71 -3.91 14.61
C GLU A 70 -32.86 -2.42 14.94
N ASN A 71 -32.88 -1.60 13.90
CA ASN A 71 -33.27 -0.20 14.00
C ASN A 71 -34.69 -0.07 13.51
N GLU A 72 -35.62 0.33 14.42
CA GLU A 72 -37.05 0.45 14.12
C GLU A 72 -37.37 1.55 13.11
N ASP A 73 -36.60 2.64 13.12
CA ASP A 73 -36.86 3.80 12.25
C ASP A 73 -36.46 3.51 10.79
N SER A 74 -35.36 2.80 10.57
CA SER A 74 -34.85 2.49 9.23
C SER A 74 -35.19 1.08 8.74
N GLY A 75 -35.59 0.17 9.64
CA GLY A 75 -35.76 -1.26 9.31
C GLY A 75 -34.43 -2.00 9.05
N ALA A 76 -33.31 -1.38 9.37
CA ALA A 76 -31.99 -1.97 9.18
C ALA A 76 -31.70 -3.03 10.25
N THR A 77 -31.02 -4.09 9.85
CA THR A 77 -30.59 -5.18 10.72
C THR A 77 -29.07 -5.22 10.83
N LEU A 78 -28.55 -5.47 12.02
CA LEU A 78 -27.10 -5.59 12.30
C LEU A 78 -26.75 -7.02 12.71
N PHE A 79 -25.65 -7.54 12.15
CA PHE A 79 -24.99 -8.73 12.70
C PHE A 79 -23.45 -8.54 12.70
N ALA A 80 -22.76 -9.25 13.58
CA ALA A 80 -21.31 -9.21 13.71
C ALA A 80 -20.70 -10.52 13.24
N ILE A 81 -19.59 -10.40 12.51
CA ILE A 81 -18.78 -11.53 12.02
C ILE A 81 -17.46 -11.52 12.77
N PHE A 82 -17.06 -12.68 13.29
CA PHE A 82 -15.74 -12.92 13.87
C PHE A 82 -14.96 -13.84 12.96
N PHE A 83 -13.69 -13.51 12.75
CA PHE A 83 -12.77 -14.28 11.93
C PHE A 83 -11.82 -15.09 12.83
N ASP A 84 -11.22 -16.12 12.28
CA ASP A 84 -10.33 -17.03 13.00
C ASP A 84 -8.88 -16.54 13.09
N ASP A 85 -8.57 -15.40 12.46
CA ASP A 85 -7.22 -14.83 12.46
C ASP A 85 -7.25 -13.30 12.76
N THR A 86 -6.09 -12.66 12.73
CA THR A 86 -5.92 -11.25 13.07
C THR A 86 -6.46 -10.31 11.99
N THR A 87 -6.70 -9.05 12.37
CA THR A 87 -7.24 -8.01 11.47
C THR A 87 -6.41 -7.77 10.20
N SER A 88 -5.11 -8.01 10.27
CA SER A 88 -4.17 -7.75 9.15
C SER A 88 -3.77 -9.02 8.39
N SER A 89 -4.33 -10.17 8.75
CA SER A 89 -4.06 -11.43 8.07
C SER A 89 -4.64 -11.43 6.65
N ASP A 90 -3.91 -12.04 5.72
CA ASP A 90 -4.39 -12.23 4.35
C ASP A 90 -5.63 -13.11 4.30
N ASP A 91 -5.78 -14.07 5.21
CA ASP A 91 -6.95 -14.95 5.30
C ASP A 91 -8.19 -14.18 5.76
N THR A 92 -8.06 -13.32 6.78
CA THR A 92 -9.14 -12.40 7.19
C THR A 92 -9.55 -11.46 6.05
N MET A 93 -8.58 -10.92 5.31
CA MET A 93 -8.87 -10.02 4.19
C MET A 93 -9.57 -10.72 3.04
N LYS A 94 -9.20 -11.97 2.74
CA LYS A 94 -9.90 -12.81 1.75
C LYS A 94 -11.32 -13.12 2.21
N ALA A 95 -11.50 -13.53 3.47
CA ALA A 95 -12.83 -13.78 4.04
C ALA A 95 -13.74 -12.55 3.92
N ILE A 96 -13.23 -11.34 4.19
CA ILE A 96 -14.00 -10.10 4.02
C ILE A 96 -14.41 -9.87 2.56
N GLN A 97 -13.52 -10.16 1.59
CA GLN A 97 -13.87 -10.05 0.18
C GLN A 97 -14.94 -11.10 -0.22
N GLU A 98 -14.81 -12.33 0.22
CA GLU A 98 -15.80 -13.38 -0.02
C GLU A 98 -17.15 -13.05 0.64
N VAL A 99 -17.15 -12.48 1.85
CA VAL A 99 -18.37 -11.98 2.49
C VAL A 99 -19.03 -10.90 1.63
N ARG A 100 -18.27 -10.02 0.99
CA ARG A 100 -18.81 -9.01 0.06
C ARG A 100 -19.41 -9.62 -1.19
N ASP A 101 -18.80 -10.68 -1.70
CA ASP A 101 -19.29 -11.37 -2.90
C ASP A 101 -20.61 -12.12 -2.64
N VAL A 102 -20.83 -12.57 -1.39
CA VAL A 102 -22.10 -13.24 -0.98
C VAL A 102 -23.14 -12.26 -0.46
N THR A 103 -22.79 -11.01 -0.21
CA THR A 103 -23.69 -9.94 0.24
C THR A 103 -24.12 -9.07 -0.95
N ASP A 104 -25.40 -8.63 -0.94
CA ASP A 104 -25.94 -7.73 -1.96
C ASP A 104 -25.66 -6.25 -1.65
N ASN A 105 -26.03 -5.37 -2.59
CA ASN A 105 -25.91 -3.91 -2.46
C ASN A 105 -26.70 -3.30 -1.28
N GLN A 106 -27.54 -4.08 -0.60
CA GLN A 106 -28.26 -3.70 0.62
C GLN A 106 -27.44 -3.93 1.89
N CYS A 107 -26.22 -4.48 1.76
CA CYS A 107 -25.34 -4.81 2.87
C CYS A 107 -24.14 -3.88 2.93
N TYR A 108 -23.88 -3.32 4.09
CA TYR A 108 -22.74 -2.45 4.36
C TYR A 108 -21.86 -3.12 5.39
N ILE A 109 -20.62 -3.45 5.00
CA ILE A 109 -19.64 -4.07 5.90
C ILE A 109 -18.77 -2.97 6.51
N ALA A 110 -18.72 -2.92 7.83
CA ALA A 110 -17.98 -1.92 8.60
C ALA A 110 -17.13 -2.62 9.69
N GLY A 111 -16.30 -1.86 10.38
CA GLY A 111 -15.40 -2.37 11.42
C GLY A 111 -13.94 -2.31 11.01
N MET A 112 -13.04 -2.47 11.99
CA MET A 112 -11.60 -2.27 11.76
C MET A 112 -11.06 -3.20 10.68
N SER A 113 -11.46 -4.46 10.67
CA SER A 113 -10.99 -5.44 9.68
C SER A 113 -11.43 -5.07 8.26
N ALA A 114 -12.68 -4.60 8.09
CA ALA A 114 -13.17 -4.12 6.80
C ALA A 114 -12.41 -2.88 6.32
N VAL A 115 -12.17 -1.91 7.21
CA VAL A 115 -11.41 -0.68 6.87
C VAL A 115 -9.98 -1.00 6.45
N VAL A 116 -9.30 -1.89 7.16
CA VAL A 116 -7.92 -2.32 6.80
C VAL A 116 -7.91 -3.02 5.44
N THR A 117 -8.86 -3.92 5.20
CA THR A 117 -9.01 -4.62 3.91
C THR A 117 -9.27 -3.61 2.77
N ASP A 118 -10.16 -2.66 2.98
CA ASP A 118 -10.47 -1.63 1.97
C ASP A 118 -9.27 -0.76 1.67
N THR A 119 -8.59 -0.29 2.70
CA THR A 119 -7.40 0.55 2.54
C THR A 119 -6.31 -0.17 1.76
N LYS A 120 -6.07 -1.46 2.03
CA LYS A 120 -5.12 -2.28 1.27
C LYS A 120 -5.56 -2.42 -0.19
N THR A 121 -6.81 -2.84 -0.42
CA THR A 121 -7.34 -3.06 -1.76
C THR A 121 -7.33 -1.77 -2.60
N MET A 122 -7.73 -0.64 -2.01
CA MET A 122 -7.66 0.66 -2.68
C MET A 122 -6.22 1.07 -2.98
N ALA A 123 -5.30 0.92 -2.01
CA ALA A 123 -3.89 1.23 -2.24
C ALA A 123 -3.31 0.38 -3.38
N GLU A 124 -3.54 -0.93 -3.39
CA GLU A 124 -3.04 -1.83 -4.44
C GLU A 124 -3.65 -1.52 -5.83
N LYS A 125 -4.92 -1.15 -5.87
CA LYS A 125 -5.64 -0.86 -7.12
C LYS A 125 -5.32 0.52 -7.69
N GLU A 126 -5.19 1.52 -6.83
CA GLU A 126 -5.03 2.91 -7.24
C GLU A 126 -3.56 3.33 -7.40
N THR A 127 -2.64 2.75 -6.64
CA THR A 127 -1.21 3.11 -6.69
C THR A 127 -0.63 3.05 -8.12
N PRO A 128 -0.86 2.02 -8.94
CA PRO A 128 -0.31 1.97 -10.30
C PRO A 128 -0.78 3.13 -11.18
N PHE A 129 -2.04 3.54 -11.03
CA PHE A 129 -2.59 4.67 -11.76
C PHE A 129 -1.95 6.00 -11.35
N TYR A 130 -1.82 6.25 -10.04
CA TYR A 130 -1.18 7.49 -9.57
C TYR A 130 0.31 7.54 -9.87
N VAL A 131 1.01 6.39 -9.83
CA VAL A 131 2.41 6.30 -10.28
C VAL A 131 2.51 6.65 -11.77
N LEU A 132 1.61 6.14 -12.61
CA LEU A 132 1.58 6.50 -14.04
C LEU A 132 1.37 8.00 -14.24
N VAL A 133 0.40 8.59 -13.52
CA VAL A 133 0.16 10.04 -13.57
C VAL A 133 1.41 10.82 -13.15
N ALA A 134 2.08 10.41 -12.07
CA ALA A 134 3.31 11.04 -11.62
C ALA A 134 4.43 10.96 -12.69
N VAL A 135 4.62 9.80 -13.32
CA VAL A 135 5.57 9.60 -14.41
C VAL A 135 5.28 10.54 -15.59
N VAL A 136 4.01 10.64 -16.00
CA VAL A 136 3.60 11.54 -17.11
C VAL A 136 3.89 12.99 -16.76
N LEU A 137 3.53 13.44 -15.56
CA LEU A 137 3.79 14.80 -15.09
C LEU A 137 5.31 15.10 -15.07
N VAL A 138 6.11 14.18 -14.56
CA VAL A 138 7.57 14.30 -14.54
C VAL A 138 8.11 14.39 -15.98
N CYS A 139 7.65 13.54 -16.90
CA CYS A 139 8.06 13.62 -18.31
C CYS A 139 7.74 14.97 -18.94
N ILE A 140 6.57 15.54 -18.64
CA ILE A 140 6.17 16.87 -19.14
C ILE A 140 7.12 17.95 -18.59
N VAL A 141 7.35 17.93 -17.27
CA VAL A 141 8.28 18.90 -16.64
C VAL A 141 9.68 18.79 -17.22
N LEU A 142 10.21 17.58 -17.35
CA LEU A 142 11.55 17.36 -17.93
C LEU A 142 11.61 17.80 -19.39
N ALA A 143 10.55 17.54 -20.18
CA ALA A 143 10.50 17.96 -21.59
C ALA A 143 10.50 19.49 -21.74
N ILE A 144 9.95 20.22 -20.77
CA ILE A 144 9.96 21.71 -20.77
C ILE A 144 11.36 22.24 -20.41
N PHE A 145 12.04 21.61 -19.45
CA PHE A 145 13.34 22.08 -18.95
C PHE A 145 14.56 21.49 -19.70
N MET A 146 14.36 20.42 -20.45
CA MET A 146 15.43 19.79 -21.24
C MET A 146 15.24 20.03 -22.72
N ASP A 147 16.33 20.31 -23.44
CA ASP A 147 16.30 20.60 -24.89
C ASP A 147 16.12 19.33 -25.75
N SER A 148 15.71 18.21 -25.16
CA SER A 148 15.56 16.92 -25.84
C SER A 148 14.42 16.12 -25.26
N PHE A 149 13.55 15.56 -26.11
CA PHE A 149 12.48 14.66 -25.71
C PHE A 149 12.95 13.22 -25.39
N LEU A 150 14.12 12.83 -25.86
CA LEU A 150 14.67 11.48 -25.66
C LEU A 150 15.28 11.32 -24.26
N VAL A 151 15.93 12.34 -23.73
CA VAL A 151 16.61 12.28 -22.43
C VAL A 151 15.66 11.96 -21.28
N PRO A 152 14.46 12.59 -21.16
CA PRO A 152 13.46 12.20 -20.14
C PRO A 152 13.06 10.72 -20.20
N VAL A 153 12.92 10.15 -21.40
CA VAL A 153 12.54 8.74 -21.57
C VAL A 153 13.60 7.80 -21.02
N PHE A 154 14.88 8.07 -21.31
CA PHE A 154 15.98 7.28 -20.75
C PHE A 154 16.08 7.41 -19.24
N PHE A 155 15.85 8.60 -18.70
CA PHE A 155 15.82 8.80 -17.25
C PHE A 155 14.69 8.00 -16.59
N MET A 156 13.49 8.05 -17.16
CA MET A 156 12.35 7.29 -16.67
C MET A 156 12.60 5.77 -16.75
N LEU A 157 13.24 5.30 -17.80
CA LEU A 157 13.61 3.89 -17.93
C LEU A 157 14.60 3.47 -16.83
N SER A 158 15.62 4.28 -16.58
CA SER A 158 16.62 4.03 -15.52
C SER A 158 15.98 4.02 -14.13
N ILE A 159 15.14 5.03 -13.85
CA ILE A 159 14.43 5.13 -12.56
C ILE A 159 13.44 3.96 -12.41
N GLY A 160 12.71 3.62 -13.47
CA GLY A 160 11.81 2.47 -13.49
C GLY A 160 12.51 1.17 -13.15
N MET A 161 13.70 0.93 -13.73
CA MET A 161 14.53 -0.22 -13.36
C MET A 161 14.93 -0.20 -11.88
N ALA A 162 15.36 0.94 -11.36
CA ALA A 162 15.72 1.07 -9.95
C ALA A 162 14.52 0.78 -9.01
N ILE A 163 13.31 1.23 -9.38
CA ILE A 163 12.07 0.93 -8.64
C ILE A 163 11.78 -0.58 -8.69
N VAL A 164 11.88 -1.22 -9.86
CA VAL A 164 11.66 -2.67 -10.01
C VAL A 164 12.65 -3.46 -9.17
N TYR A 165 13.94 -3.09 -9.16
CA TYR A 165 14.93 -3.74 -8.30
C TYR A 165 14.64 -3.53 -6.81
N ASN A 166 14.20 -2.32 -6.41
CA ASN A 166 13.84 -2.06 -5.03
C ASN A 166 12.64 -2.90 -4.60
N LEU A 167 11.56 -2.89 -5.35
CA LEU A 167 10.36 -3.68 -5.03
C LEU A 167 10.61 -5.18 -5.13
N GLY A 168 11.34 -5.64 -6.16
CA GLY A 168 11.67 -7.06 -6.34
C GLY A 168 12.56 -7.60 -5.21
N SER A 169 13.53 -6.81 -4.75
CA SER A 169 14.40 -7.21 -3.62
C SER A 169 13.68 -7.22 -2.26
N ASN A 170 12.45 -6.73 -2.15
CA ASN A 170 11.64 -6.89 -0.94
C ASN A 170 11.31 -8.36 -0.66
N TYR A 171 11.38 -9.24 -1.66
CA TYR A 171 11.24 -10.68 -1.47
C TYR A 171 12.17 -11.23 -0.37
N PHE A 172 13.38 -10.68 -0.24
CA PHE A 172 14.35 -11.08 0.78
C PHE A 172 14.03 -10.51 2.19
N LEU A 173 13.16 -9.53 2.27
CA LEU A 173 12.75 -8.91 3.54
C LEU A 173 11.52 -9.59 4.16
N GLY A 174 10.87 -10.50 3.43
CA GLY A 174 9.63 -11.14 3.82
C GLY A 174 8.40 -10.25 3.56
N GLU A 175 7.51 -10.15 4.54
CA GLU A 175 6.31 -9.33 4.41
C GLU A 175 6.63 -7.85 4.57
N VAL A 176 6.26 -7.07 3.57
CA VAL A 176 6.40 -5.60 3.56
C VAL A 176 5.00 -4.99 3.48
N SER A 177 4.74 -4.00 4.33
CA SER A 177 3.47 -3.28 4.35
C SER A 177 3.07 -2.74 2.96
N TYR A 178 1.79 -2.85 2.62
CA TYR A 178 1.25 -2.28 1.38
C TYR A 178 1.45 -0.75 1.31
N ILE A 179 1.41 -0.06 2.45
CA ILE A 179 1.71 1.38 2.55
C ILE A 179 3.15 1.64 2.11
N THR A 180 4.10 0.84 2.60
CA THR A 180 5.52 0.94 2.23
C THR A 180 5.72 0.69 0.74
N LYS A 181 5.06 -0.34 0.16
CA LYS A 181 5.15 -0.63 -1.28
C LYS A 181 4.64 0.54 -2.13
N ALA A 182 3.50 1.12 -1.76
CA ALA A 182 2.92 2.26 -2.47
C ALA A 182 3.81 3.51 -2.42
N LEU A 183 4.30 3.85 -1.22
CA LEU A 183 5.16 5.02 -1.02
C LEU A 183 6.55 4.84 -1.65
N ALA A 184 7.10 3.63 -1.64
CA ALA A 184 8.45 3.34 -2.18
C ALA A 184 8.58 3.75 -3.64
N ALA A 185 7.58 3.43 -4.48
CA ALA A 185 7.63 3.77 -5.90
C ALA A 185 7.64 5.28 -6.13
N VAL A 186 6.75 6.02 -5.44
CA VAL A 186 6.60 7.48 -5.61
C VAL A 186 7.79 8.24 -5.05
N LEU A 187 8.23 7.91 -3.83
CA LEU A 187 9.37 8.59 -3.21
C LEU A 187 10.67 8.30 -3.94
N GLN A 188 10.88 7.06 -4.40
CA GLN A 188 12.06 6.73 -5.18
C GLN A 188 12.09 7.46 -6.52
N LEU A 189 10.93 7.61 -7.19
CA LEU A 189 10.81 8.42 -8.40
C LEU A 189 11.33 9.85 -8.15
N GLY A 190 10.84 10.51 -7.09
CA GLY A 190 11.23 11.87 -6.75
C GLY A 190 12.72 12.00 -6.43
N VAL A 191 13.23 11.18 -5.50
CA VAL A 191 14.64 11.26 -5.05
C VAL A 191 15.63 10.93 -6.19
N THR A 192 15.32 9.93 -7.03
CA THR A 192 16.26 9.51 -8.08
C THR A 192 16.25 10.48 -9.27
N LEU A 193 15.11 11.16 -9.48
CA LEU A 193 14.99 12.16 -10.54
C LEU A 193 15.98 13.32 -10.35
N ASP A 194 16.11 13.82 -9.14
CA ASP A 194 17.00 14.93 -8.82
C ASP A 194 18.45 14.62 -9.22
N TYR A 195 18.92 13.40 -8.99
CA TYR A 195 20.27 12.96 -9.39
C TYR A 195 20.46 13.02 -10.91
N SER A 196 19.42 12.66 -11.67
CA SER A 196 19.45 12.69 -13.12
C SER A 196 19.48 14.13 -13.68
N ILE A 197 18.76 15.03 -13.04
CA ILE A 197 18.73 16.46 -13.41
C ILE A 197 20.10 17.10 -13.15
N PHE A 198 20.70 16.86 -11.97
CA PHE A 198 22.02 17.39 -11.64
C PHE A 198 23.09 16.95 -12.64
N LEU A 199 23.07 15.69 -13.02
CA LEU A 199 24.05 15.21 -13.99
C LEU A 199 23.83 15.81 -15.38
N TRP A 200 22.58 15.94 -15.82
CA TRP A 200 22.31 16.54 -17.11
C TRP A 200 22.80 17.99 -17.19
N HIS A 201 22.60 18.77 -16.14
CA HIS A 201 23.14 20.13 -16.07
C HIS A 201 24.67 20.15 -16.13
N SER A 202 25.32 19.31 -15.32
CA SER A 202 26.78 19.22 -15.32
C SER A 202 27.34 18.71 -16.66
N TYR A 203 26.61 17.79 -17.33
CA TYR A 203 26.97 17.34 -18.67
C TYR A 203 26.89 18.45 -19.71
N LYS A 204 25.84 19.28 -19.68
CA LYS A 204 25.71 20.44 -20.58
C LYS A 204 26.88 21.40 -20.41
N GLU A 205 27.20 21.73 -19.17
CA GLU A 205 28.33 22.62 -18.85
C GLU A 205 29.67 22.05 -19.33
N ALA A 206 29.95 20.79 -19.03
CA ALA A 206 31.16 20.11 -19.50
C ALA A 206 31.23 19.99 -21.04
N LYS A 207 30.10 19.86 -21.71
CA LYS A 207 30.01 19.81 -23.18
C LYS A 207 30.34 21.14 -23.85
N GLU A 208 30.05 22.27 -23.21
CA GLU A 208 30.47 23.58 -23.70
C GLU A 208 32.01 23.73 -23.70
N GLU A 209 32.69 23.11 -22.71
CA GLU A 209 34.14 23.12 -22.60
C GLU A 209 34.81 22.10 -23.53
N THR A 210 34.13 20.96 -23.83
CA THR A 210 34.66 19.87 -24.68
C THR A 210 33.66 19.49 -25.78
N PRO A 211 33.44 20.33 -26.82
CA PRO A 211 32.35 20.16 -27.79
C PRO A 211 32.46 18.87 -28.63
N ASP A 212 33.68 18.44 -28.92
CA ASP A 212 33.96 17.34 -29.85
C ASP A 212 34.09 15.96 -29.15
N ASN A 213 34.11 15.92 -27.80
CA ASN A 213 34.29 14.69 -27.04
C ASN A 213 33.20 14.47 -26.00
N HIS A 214 32.11 13.83 -26.45
CA HIS A 214 30.96 13.49 -25.56
C HIS A 214 31.34 12.60 -24.37
N GLN A 215 32.32 11.69 -24.55
CA GLN A 215 32.77 10.79 -23.50
C GLN A 215 33.52 11.54 -22.39
N GLU A 216 34.39 12.46 -22.77
CA GLU A 216 35.12 13.31 -21.83
C GLU A 216 34.17 14.26 -21.08
N ALA A 217 33.25 14.90 -21.77
CA ALA A 217 32.22 15.73 -21.17
C ALA A 217 31.39 14.95 -20.13
N MET A 218 31.03 13.70 -20.45
CA MET A 218 30.27 12.85 -19.50
C MET A 218 31.14 12.43 -18.29
N ALA A 219 32.42 12.11 -18.51
CA ALA A 219 33.34 11.75 -17.43
C ALA A 219 33.53 12.93 -16.44
N VAL A 220 33.71 14.13 -16.98
CA VAL A 220 33.81 15.37 -16.18
C VAL A 220 32.50 15.60 -15.40
N ALA A 221 31.36 15.49 -16.06
CA ALA A 221 30.06 15.68 -15.42
C ALA A 221 29.81 14.69 -14.24
N ILE A 222 30.17 13.42 -14.44
CA ILE A 222 30.11 12.41 -13.36
C ILE A 222 31.02 12.80 -12.21
N GLY A 223 32.29 13.18 -12.50
CA GLY A 223 33.24 13.59 -11.48
C GLY A 223 32.73 14.76 -10.64
N ASN A 224 32.16 15.76 -11.28
CA ASN A 224 31.64 16.97 -10.62
C ASN A 224 30.38 16.68 -9.77
N THR A 225 29.52 15.77 -10.22
CA THR A 225 28.23 15.51 -9.53
C THR A 225 28.31 14.39 -8.51
N LEU A 226 29.28 13.48 -8.62
CA LEU A 226 29.36 12.28 -7.78
C LEU A 226 29.41 12.63 -6.29
N THR A 227 30.21 13.59 -5.89
CA THR A 227 30.36 13.99 -4.49
C THR A 227 29.04 14.55 -3.93
N SER A 228 28.33 15.34 -4.72
CA SER A 228 27.05 15.93 -4.31
C SER A 228 25.93 14.86 -4.23
N VAL A 229 25.88 13.95 -5.20
CA VAL A 229 24.91 12.85 -5.23
C VAL A 229 25.15 11.87 -4.08
N VAL A 230 26.40 11.48 -3.84
CA VAL A 230 26.76 10.59 -2.73
C VAL A 230 26.45 11.28 -1.37
N GLY A 231 26.83 12.54 -1.20
CA GLY A 231 26.55 13.28 0.00
C GLY A 231 25.05 13.40 0.29
N SER A 232 24.25 13.76 -0.71
CA SER A 232 22.78 13.81 -0.61
C SER A 232 22.17 12.43 -0.33
N SER A 233 22.66 11.39 -1.00
CA SER A 233 22.20 10.01 -0.77
C SER A 233 22.48 9.54 0.66
N ILE A 234 23.66 9.82 1.20
CA ILE A 234 24.02 9.46 2.58
C ILE A 234 23.10 10.15 3.59
N THR A 235 22.82 11.44 3.42
CA THR A 235 21.92 12.17 4.34
C THR A 235 20.49 11.65 4.26
N THR A 236 20.00 11.34 3.07
CA THR A 236 18.67 10.76 2.87
C THR A 236 18.56 9.35 3.45
N VAL A 237 19.55 8.49 3.22
CA VAL A 237 19.64 7.15 3.81
C VAL A 237 19.69 7.23 5.33
N ALA A 238 20.48 8.14 5.91
CA ALA A 238 20.53 8.34 7.35
C ALA A 238 19.17 8.76 7.93
N GLY A 239 18.41 9.62 7.23
CA GLY A 239 17.04 9.97 7.59
C GLY A 239 16.10 8.77 7.60
N PHE A 240 16.17 7.91 6.57
CA PHE A 240 15.36 6.69 6.53
C PHE A 240 15.80 5.65 7.56
N ILE A 241 17.10 5.50 7.82
CA ILE A 241 17.58 4.63 8.90
C ILE A 241 17.07 5.11 10.26
N ALA A 242 16.93 6.41 10.50
CA ALA A 242 16.35 6.92 11.72
C ALA A 242 14.92 6.41 11.98
N LEU A 243 14.13 6.16 10.93
CA LEU A 243 12.79 5.54 11.05
C LEU A 243 12.84 4.11 11.61
N CYS A 244 13.95 3.38 11.39
CA CYS A 244 14.12 2.02 11.90
C CYS A 244 14.17 1.96 13.44
N PHE A 245 14.42 3.07 14.10
CA PHE A 245 14.44 3.16 15.57
C PHE A 245 13.07 3.49 16.17
N MET A 246 12.04 3.64 15.35
CA MET A 246 10.67 3.83 15.84
C MET A 246 10.14 2.54 16.48
N SER A 247 9.34 2.68 17.53
CA SER A 247 8.65 1.55 18.17
C SER A 247 7.54 0.96 17.28
N PHE A 248 7.12 1.69 16.26
CA PHE A 248 6.07 1.27 15.34
C PHE A 248 6.68 0.52 14.14
N THR A 249 6.27 -0.72 13.93
CA THR A 249 6.84 -1.63 12.92
C THR A 249 6.82 -1.07 11.48
N LEU A 250 5.81 -0.26 11.14
CA LEU A 250 5.75 0.42 9.84
C LEU A 250 6.96 1.34 9.63
N GLY A 251 7.51 1.95 10.70
CA GLY A 251 8.72 2.76 10.62
C GLY A 251 9.94 1.95 10.18
N LEU A 252 10.07 0.73 10.69
CA LEU A 252 11.14 -0.19 10.28
C LEU A 252 11.02 -0.56 8.79
N ASP A 253 9.82 -0.95 8.34
CA ASP A 253 9.57 -1.29 6.94
C ASP A 253 9.89 -0.12 6.01
N LEU A 254 9.34 1.06 6.30
CA LEU A 254 9.61 2.27 5.54
C LEU A 254 11.10 2.60 5.53
N GLY A 255 11.74 2.57 6.70
CA GLY A 255 13.15 2.90 6.85
C GLY A 255 14.04 2.04 5.98
N VAL A 256 13.89 0.71 6.05
CA VAL A 256 14.71 -0.25 5.30
C VAL A 256 14.45 -0.16 3.80
N VAL A 257 13.17 -0.17 3.38
CA VAL A 257 12.81 -0.19 1.94
C VAL A 257 13.19 1.12 1.26
N MET A 258 13.01 2.27 1.95
CA MET A 258 13.37 3.57 1.40
C MET A 258 14.88 3.78 1.36
N ALA A 259 15.62 3.44 2.44
CA ALA A 259 17.08 3.53 2.46
C ALA A 259 17.69 2.68 1.33
N LYS A 260 17.22 1.44 1.17
CA LYS A 260 17.61 0.54 0.07
C LYS A 260 17.28 1.15 -1.30
N GLY A 261 16.09 1.75 -1.45
CA GLY A 261 15.66 2.41 -2.68
C GLY A 261 16.59 3.55 -3.10
N VAL A 262 16.99 4.40 -2.16
CA VAL A 262 17.94 5.50 -2.40
C VAL A 262 19.31 4.96 -2.82
N VAL A 263 19.82 3.94 -2.16
CA VAL A 263 21.11 3.30 -2.52
C VAL A 263 21.03 2.70 -3.93
N LEU A 264 19.96 1.96 -4.25
CA LEU A 264 19.76 1.39 -5.58
C LEU A 264 19.63 2.48 -6.65
N GLY A 265 18.96 3.58 -6.35
CA GLY A 265 18.86 4.74 -7.23
C GLY A 265 20.22 5.36 -7.51
N ALA A 266 21.02 5.60 -6.47
CA ALA A 266 22.37 6.13 -6.60
C ALA A 266 23.33 5.18 -7.36
N VAL A 267 23.21 3.86 -7.13
CA VAL A 267 24.00 2.84 -7.85
C VAL A 267 23.56 2.76 -9.31
N SER A 268 22.29 2.75 -9.61
CA SER A 268 21.76 2.75 -10.99
C SER A 268 22.24 3.97 -11.77
N TYR A 269 22.25 5.13 -11.12
CA TYR A 269 22.79 6.36 -11.66
C TYR A 269 24.26 6.24 -12.06
N THR A 270 25.10 5.60 -11.26
CA THR A 270 26.54 5.45 -11.53
C THR A 270 26.84 4.31 -12.50
N HIS A 271 26.11 3.20 -12.45
CA HIS A 271 26.43 1.97 -13.19
C HIS A 271 25.97 1.99 -14.65
N LEU A 272 24.78 2.48 -14.94
CA LEU A 272 24.28 2.57 -16.32
C LEU A 272 25.13 3.49 -17.20
N ARG A 273 25.79 4.47 -16.62
CA ARG A 273 26.63 5.44 -17.35
C ARG A 273 28.11 5.06 -17.47
N ALA A 274 28.62 4.20 -16.59
CA ALA A 274 29.94 3.63 -16.77
C ALA A 274 30.03 2.71 -18.00
N HIS A 275 28.91 2.20 -18.51
CA HIS A 275 28.85 1.39 -19.74
C HIS A 275 28.81 2.23 -21.03
N GLU A 276 28.34 3.47 -21.00
CA GLU A 276 28.34 4.35 -22.18
C GLU A 276 29.70 4.99 -22.46
N THR A 277 30.64 4.88 -21.51
CA THR A 277 32.04 5.40 -21.65
C THR A 277 33.04 4.37 -22.18
N LYS A 278 32.60 3.15 -22.52
CA LYS A 278 33.40 2.12 -23.22
C LYS A 278 32.96 1.99 -24.66
#